data_bde22d825bec06e29a266165ff3ace65
#
_entry.id   bde22d825bec06e29a266165ff3ace65
#
_cell.length_a   1.000
_cell.length_b   1.000
_cell.length_c   1.000
_cell.angle_alpha   90.00
_cell.angle_beta   90.00
_cell.angle_gamma   90.00
#
_symmetry.space_group_name_H-M   'P 1'
#
loop_
_entity.id
_entity.type
_entity.pdbx_description
1 polymer ?
#
loop_
_entity_poly.entity_id
_entity_poly.type
_entity_poly.pdbx_seq_one_letter_code
_entity_poly.pdbx_strand_id
1 'polypeptide(L)'
;MLLALEPSLKEKIEKQYEEWMACCPNKKKEADAWIKSADEDEAVCMKYLYAYMHPCDIVSYDVEVIASYVKATLDMYANVPYAKRVPAELFFTYVLCVRVNNEDLDKSREWIYRQLVDRVKDKKTMVEAALEVNYWCYEKATYIPSDDRTLAPFGMCNSARGRCGEESTLAVSAMRSVGIPARQCYVPRWAHCDDNHAWVEVWADGDWHYLGACEPEPVLDKGWFTAAASKAMLVLSLIHI
;
A
#
# COMPACT_ATOMS: atom_id res chain seq x y z
N MET A 1 5.46 -23.34 -1.31
CA MET A 1 4.29 -22.48 -1.03
C MET A 1 4.59 -21.66 0.22
N LEU A 2 4.72 -20.36 0.06
CA LEU A 2 5.05 -19.39 1.11
C LEU A 2 3.76 -18.91 1.83
N LEU A 3 2.69 -18.76 1.03
CA LEU A 3 1.37 -18.34 1.52
C LEU A 3 0.50 -19.58 1.82
N ALA A 4 0.24 -19.86 3.08
CA ALA A 4 -0.65 -20.95 3.51
C ALA A 4 -2.12 -20.51 3.43
N LEU A 5 -2.67 -20.45 2.22
CA LEU A 5 -4.03 -19.96 1.98
C LEU A 5 -5.07 -21.09 2.08
N GLU A 6 -6.20 -20.77 2.70
CA GLU A 6 -7.38 -21.64 2.72
C GLU A 6 -7.89 -21.91 1.30
N PRO A 7 -8.30 -23.15 0.97
CA PRO A 7 -8.81 -23.50 -0.36
C PRO A 7 -9.97 -22.61 -0.81
N SER A 8 -10.88 -22.26 0.09
CA SER A 8 -12.04 -21.41 -0.17
C SER A 8 -11.65 -19.99 -0.62
N LEU A 9 -10.55 -19.44 -0.10
CA LEU A 9 -10.04 -18.14 -0.51
C LEU A 9 -9.43 -18.21 -1.91
N LYS A 10 -8.70 -19.29 -2.22
CA LYS A 10 -8.14 -19.51 -3.57
C LYS A 10 -9.24 -19.63 -4.61
N GLU A 11 -10.30 -20.41 -4.33
CA GLU A 11 -11.47 -20.56 -5.22
C GLU A 11 -12.18 -19.22 -5.44
N LYS A 12 -12.32 -18.41 -4.39
CA LYS A 12 -12.93 -17.08 -4.50
C LYS A 12 -12.10 -16.15 -5.39
N ILE A 13 -10.78 -16.13 -5.22
CA ILE A 13 -9.87 -15.34 -6.05
C ILE A 13 -9.95 -15.80 -7.52
N GLU A 14 -9.90 -17.10 -7.76
CA GLU A 14 -9.98 -17.67 -9.11
C GLU A 14 -11.27 -17.26 -9.82
N LYS A 15 -12.40 -17.47 -9.16
CA LYS A 15 -13.71 -17.11 -9.70
C LYS A 15 -13.81 -15.63 -10.03
N GLN A 16 -13.38 -14.77 -9.10
CA GLN A 16 -13.43 -13.32 -9.29
C GLN A 16 -12.48 -12.87 -10.42
N TYR A 17 -11.30 -13.48 -10.53
CA TYR A 17 -10.37 -13.21 -11.63
C TYR A 17 -10.99 -13.55 -12.98
N GLU A 18 -11.58 -14.75 -13.13
CA GLU A 18 -12.21 -15.18 -14.37
C GLU A 18 -13.37 -14.26 -14.78
N GLU A 19 -14.25 -13.93 -13.81
CA GLU A 19 -15.40 -13.04 -14.04
C GLU A 19 -14.96 -11.62 -14.41
N TRP A 20 -14.00 -11.04 -13.68
CA TRP A 20 -13.59 -9.67 -13.88
C TRP A 20 -12.75 -9.46 -15.13
N MET A 21 -11.81 -10.35 -15.41
CA MET A 21 -10.93 -10.26 -16.58
C MET A 21 -11.61 -10.61 -17.90
N ALA A 22 -12.83 -11.16 -17.86
CA ALA A 22 -13.62 -11.40 -19.07
C ALA A 22 -13.93 -10.10 -19.85
N CYS A 23 -13.96 -8.94 -19.18
CA CYS A 23 -14.16 -7.64 -19.85
C CYS A 23 -12.92 -7.11 -20.58
N CYS A 24 -11.73 -7.68 -20.34
CA CYS A 24 -10.44 -7.27 -20.92
C CYS A 24 -9.69 -8.46 -21.53
N PRO A 25 -10.21 -9.11 -22.58
CA PRO A 25 -9.70 -10.41 -23.05
C PRO A 25 -8.24 -10.39 -23.52
N ASN A 26 -7.78 -9.29 -24.11
CA ASN A 26 -6.38 -9.15 -24.51
C ASN A 26 -5.45 -9.10 -23.31
N LYS A 27 -5.78 -8.28 -22.32
CA LYS A 27 -5.00 -8.17 -21.10
C LYS A 27 -5.06 -9.47 -20.28
N LYS A 28 -6.21 -10.14 -20.25
CA LYS A 28 -6.35 -11.47 -19.64
C LYS A 28 -5.36 -12.47 -20.28
N LYS A 29 -5.27 -12.50 -21.61
CA LYS A 29 -4.32 -13.38 -22.30
C LYS A 29 -2.86 -13.11 -21.91
N GLU A 30 -2.47 -11.84 -21.76
CA GLU A 30 -1.12 -11.45 -21.28
C GLU A 30 -0.90 -11.90 -19.84
N ALA A 31 -1.86 -11.63 -18.96
CA ALA A 31 -1.81 -12.02 -17.56
C ALA A 31 -1.77 -13.55 -17.39
N ASP A 32 -2.60 -14.30 -18.12
CA ASP A 32 -2.62 -15.77 -18.11
C ASP A 32 -1.28 -16.37 -18.57
N ALA A 33 -0.64 -15.74 -19.58
CA ALA A 33 0.67 -16.18 -20.05
C ALA A 33 1.75 -16.01 -18.97
N TRP A 34 1.72 -14.90 -18.25
CA TRP A 34 2.62 -14.67 -17.13
C TRP A 34 2.34 -15.62 -15.95
N ILE A 35 1.07 -15.76 -15.53
CA ILE A 35 0.62 -16.64 -14.45
C ILE A 35 1.04 -18.09 -14.70
N LYS A 36 0.96 -18.56 -15.95
CA LYS A 36 1.37 -19.91 -16.33
C LYS A 36 2.86 -20.20 -16.14
N SER A 37 3.71 -19.17 -16.17
CA SER A 37 5.15 -19.28 -15.97
C SER A 37 5.59 -19.04 -14.53
N ALA A 38 4.69 -18.52 -13.68
CA ALA A 38 4.91 -18.15 -12.30
C ALA A 38 4.79 -19.35 -11.34
N ASP A 39 5.31 -19.23 -10.15
CA ASP A 39 5.03 -20.20 -9.08
C ASP A 39 3.60 -20.01 -8.51
N GLU A 40 3.19 -20.91 -7.61
CA GLU A 40 1.81 -20.90 -7.07
C GLU A 40 1.50 -19.63 -6.27
N ASP A 41 2.45 -19.11 -5.48
CA ASP A 41 2.27 -17.90 -4.66
C ASP A 41 2.22 -16.65 -5.55
N GLU A 42 3.09 -16.56 -6.54
CA GLU A 42 3.06 -15.51 -7.55
C GLU A 42 1.75 -15.52 -8.35
N ALA A 43 1.31 -16.70 -8.77
CA ALA A 43 0.09 -16.86 -9.56
C ALA A 43 -1.16 -16.40 -8.79
N VAL A 44 -1.31 -16.77 -7.52
CA VAL A 44 -2.46 -16.37 -6.70
C VAL A 44 -2.44 -14.88 -6.38
N CYS A 45 -1.26 -14.30 -6.12
CA CYS A 45 -1.12 -12.86 -5.90
C CYS A 45 -1.48 -12.05 -7.16
N MET A 46 -1.02 -12.49 -8.32
CA MET A 46 -1.34 -11.85 -9.60
C MET A 46 -2.84 -11.92 -9.90
N LYS A 47 -3.47 -13.08 -9.71
CA LYS A 47 -4.91 -13.24 -9.88
C LYS A 47 -5.69 -12.34 -8.92
N TYR A 48 -5.27 -12.24 -7.66
CA TYR A 48 -5.90 -11.34 -6.70
C TYR A 48 -5.85 -9.89 -7.18
N LEU A 49 -4.68 -9.40 -7.58
CA LEU A 49 -4.53 -8.02 -8.04
C LEU A 49 -5.46 -7.73 -9.22
N TYR A 50 -5.47 -8.57 -10.24
CA TYR A 50 -6.35 -8.38 -11.39
C TYR A 50 -7.84 -8.57 -11.08
N ALA A 51 -8.18 -9.45 -10.12
CA ALA A 51 -9.57 -9.68 -9.71
C ALA A 51 -10.21 -8.45 -9.04
N TYR A 52 -9.38 -7.62 -8.39
CA TYR A 52 -9.84 -6.48 -7.59
C TYR A 52 -9.28 -5.13 -8.05
N MET A 53 -8.52 -5.11 -9.13
CA MET A 53 -7.97 -3.88 -9.70
C MET A 53 -9.04 -3.10 -10.48
N HIS A 54 -8.96 -1.76 -10.44
CA HIS A 54 -9.84 -0.92 -11.24
C HIS A 54 -9.61 -1.17 -12.75
N PRO A 55 -10.67 -1.20 -13.58
CA PRO A 55 -10.54 -1.48 -15.02
C PRO A 55 -9.56 -0.55 -15.75
N CYS A 56 -9.50 0.73 -15.35
CA CYS A 56 -8.53 1.67 -15.93
C CYS A 56 -7.08 1.21 -15.69
N ASP A 57 -6.77 0.66 -14.52
CA ASP A 57 -5.43 0.18 -14.21
C ASP A 57 -5.10 -1.10 -15.00
N ILE A 58 -6.08 -1.99 -15.16
CA ILE A 58 -5.92 -3.21 -15.96
C ILE A 58 -5.47 -2.88 -17.38
N VAL A 59 -6.07 -1.87 -18.00
CA VAL A 59 -5.76 -1.52 -19.40
C VAL A 59 -4.55 -0.60 -19.56
N SER A 60 -4.26 0.23 -18.54
CA SER A 60 -3.23 1.27 -18.63
C SER A 60 -1.82 0.77 -18.32
N TYR A 61 -1.69 -0.29 -17.53
CA TYR A 61 -0.37 -0.77 -17.10
C TYR A 61 -0.01 -2.12 -17.72
N ASP A 62 1.26 -2.27 -18.06
CA ASP A 62 1.81 -3.55 -18.53
C ASP A 62 1.81 -4.58 -17.40
N VAL A 63 1.66 -5.86 -17.78
CA VAL A 63 1.69 -6.99 -16.82
C VAL A 63 2.96 -6.98 -15.99
N GLU A 64 4.09 -6.57 -16.56
CA GLU A 64 5.38 -6.46 -15.86
C GLU A 64 5.42 -5.42 -14.74
N VAL A 65 4.59 -4.39 -14.80
CA VAL A 65 4.45 -3.43 -13.70
C VAL A 65 3.79 -4.12 -12.51
N ILE A 66 2.68 -4.79 -12.74
CA ILE A 66 1.94 -5.52 -11.69
C ILE A 66 2.79 -6.68 -11.14
N ALA A 67 3.47 -7.42 -12.03
CA ALA A 67 4.39 -8.49 -11.65
C ALA A 67 5.53 -8.01 -10.75
N SER A 68 6.03 -6.78 -10.94
CA SER A 68 7.07 -6.20 -10.09
C SER A 68 6.58 -6.03 -8.63
N TYR A 69 5.32 -5.65 -8.45
CA TYR A 69 4.71 -5.56 -7.10
C TYR A 69 4.55 -6.94 -6.46
N VAL A 70 4.10 -7.94 -7.21
CA VAL A 70 3.98 -9.32 -6.72
C VAL A 70 5.33 -9.85 -6.24
N LYS A 71 6.35 -9.79 -7.09
CA LYS A 71 7.71 -10.27 -6.78
C LYS A 71 8.30 -9.58 -5.56
N ALA A 72 8.25 -8.25 -5.52
CA ALA A 72 8.77 -7.48 -4.39
C ALA A 72 8.02 -7.79 -3.08
N THR A 73 6.70 -8.00 -3.15
CA THR A 73 5.89 -8.35 -1.97
C THR A 73 6.21 -9.75 -1.45
N LEU A 74 6.39 -10.73 -2.32
CA LEU A 74 6.74 -12.09 -1.91
C LEU A 74 8.18 -12.20 -1.39
N ASP A 75 9.13 -11.46 -1.99
CA ASP A 75 10.51 -11.35 -1.46
C ASP A 75 10.50 -10.75 -0.05
N MET A 76 9.80 -9.66 0.15
CA MET A 76 9.58 -9.07 1.48
C MET A 76 8.96 -10.09 2.45
N TYR A 77 7.88 -10.77 2.04
CA TYR A 77 7.18 -11.73 2.90
C TYR A 77 8.06 -12.90 3.33
N ALA A 78 8.99 -13.34 2.45
CA ALA A 78 9.97 -14.38 2.78
C ALA A 78 10.96 -13.93 3.86
N ASN A 79 11.38 -12.66 3.84
CA ASN A 79 12.51 -12.14 4.58
C ASN A 79 12.15 -11.30 5.82
N VAL A 80 10.91 -10.83 5.94
CA VAL A 80 10.45 -10.01 7.08
C VAL A 80 9.59 -10.85 8.02
N PRO A 81 10.10 -11.23 9.22
CA PRO A 81 9.43 -12.21 10.09
C PRO A 81 8.04 -11.78 10.57
N TYR A 82 7.84 -10.50 10.89
CA TYR A 82 6.54 -10.02 11.38
C TYR A 82 5.46 -9.99 10.28
N ALA A 83 5.83 -9.92 9.00
CA ALA A 83 4.86 -9.97 7.90
C ALA A 83 4.05 -11.28 7.90
N LYS A 84 4.62 -12.38 8.41
CA LYS A 84 3.95 -13.68 8.55
C LYS A 84 2.86 -13.70 9.63
N ARG A 85 2.80 -12.70 10.50
CA ARG A 85 1.77 -12.55 11.53
C ARG A 85 0.53 -11.81 11.01
N VAL A 86 0.62 -11.23 9.81
CA VAL A 86 -0.49 -10.51 9.19
C VAL A 86 -1.54 -11.52 8.70
N PRO A 87 -2.82 -11.37 9.09
CA PRO A 87 -3.90 -12.19 8.56
C PRO A 87 -3.97 -12.11 7.02
N ALA A 88 -4.28 -13.21 6.37
CA ALA A 88 -4.29 -13.29 4.89
C ALA A 88 -5.17 -12.21 4.25
N GLU A 89 -6.34 -11.94 4.82
CA GLU A 89 -7.26 -10.89 4.35
C GLU A 89 -6.60 -9.50 4.36
N LEU A 90 -5.91 -9.15 5.45
CA LEU A 90 -5.19 -7.88 5.56
C LEU A 90 -3.96 -7.85 4.64
N PHE A 91 -3.29 -8.98 4.47
CA PHE A 91 -2.15 -9.08 3.55
C PHE A 91 -2.57 -8.75 2.13
N PHE A 92 -3.61 -9.39 1.62
CA PHE A 92 -4.08 -9.15 0.25
C PHE A 92 -4.60 -7.73 0.06
N THR A 93 -5.41 -7.23 1.01
CA THR A 93 -6.08 -5.94 0.87
C THR A 93 -5.15 -4.75 1.13
N TYR A 94 -4.23 -4.86 2.10
CA TYR A 94 -3.48 -3.70 2.61
C TYR A 94 -1.96 -3.82 2.51
N VAL A 95 -1.42 -4.96 2.07
CA VAL A 95 0.01 -5.13 1.80
C VAL A 95 0.25 -5.35 0.31
N LEU A 96 -0.39 -6.35 -0.27
CA LEU A 96 -0.22 -6.69 -1.70
C LEU A 96 -0.77 -5.60 -2.62
N CYS A 97 -1.90 -4.97 -2.26
CA CYS A 97 -2.55 -3.94 -3.08
C CYS A 97 -1.56 -2.88 -3.55
N VAL A 98 -1.63 -2.54 -4.84
CA VAL A 98 -0.64 -1.67 -5.49
C VAL A 98 -0.97 -0.19 -5.30
N ARG A 99 -2.24 0.19 -5.48
CA ARG A 99 -2.69 1.58 -5.46
C ARG A 99 -2.99 2.08 -4.04
N VAL A 100 -2.70 3.33 -3.80
CA VAL A 100 -3.02 4.02 -2.53
C VAL A 100 -4.11 5.07 -2.74
N ASN A 101 -3.96 5.92 -3.75
CA ASN A 101 -4.88 7.00 -4.13
C ASN A 101 -5.05 7.01 -5.65
N ASN A 102 -4.80 8.13 -6.31
CA ASN A 102 -4.90 8.32 -7.76
C ASN A 102 -3.53 8.56 -8.43
N GLU A 103 -2.45 8.19 -7.75
CA GLU A 103 -1.07 8.25 -8.28
C GLU A 103 -0.91 7.33 -9.49
N ASP A 104 0.09 7.60 -10.34
CA ASP A 104 0.54 6.61 -11.33
C ASP A 104 1.25 5.45 -10.63
N LEU A 105 1.02 4.23 -11.13
CA LEU A 105 1.77 3.08 -10.65
C LEU A 105 3.19 3.11 -11.22
N ASP A 106 4.16 2.96 -10.33
CA ASP A 106 5.57 2.86 -10.68
C ASP A 106 6.18 1.54 -10.13
N LYS A 107 7.44 1.28 -10.39
CA LYS A 107 8.13 0.08 -9.88
C LYS A 107 8.90 0.36 -8.58
N SER A 108 8.41 1.25 -7.73
CA SER A 108 9.11 1.71 -6.52
C SER A 108 9.16 0.70 -5.38
N ARG A 109 8.24 -0.28 -5.32
CA ARG A 109 8.09 -1.19 -4.17
C ARG A 109 9.38 -1.92 -3.82
N GLU A 110 10.05 -2.52 -4.80
CA GLU A 110 11.33 -3.21 -4.59
C GLU A 110 12.42 -2.26 -4.10
N TRP A 111 12.52 -1.08 -4.72
CA TRP A 111 13.51 -0.08 -4.32
C TRP A 111 13.27 0.41 -2.88
N ILE A 112 12.03 0.70 -2.52
CA ILE A 112 11.66 1.12 -1.15
C ILE A 112 12.00 0.00 -0.16
N TYR A 113 11.63 -1.26 -0.47
CA TYR A 113 11.97 -2.40 0.37
C TYR A 113 13.47 -2.50 0.64
N ARG A 114 14.30 -2.39 -0.39
CA ARG A 114 15.76 -2.43 -0.27
C ARG A 114 16.33 -1.29 0.58
N GLN A 115 15.69 -0.12 0.59
CA GLN A 115 16.08 1.00 1.46
C GLN A 115 15.72 0.78 2.92
N LEU A 116 14.65 0.02 3.19
CA LEU A 116 14.05 -0.10 4.50
C LEU A 116 14.37 -1.41 5.23
N VAL A 117 14.65 -2.50 4.51
CA VAL A 117 14.77 -3.83 5.10
C VAL A 117 15.79 -3.86 6.25
N ASP A 118 16.95 -3.24 6.09
CA ASP A 118 17.98 -3.19 7.14
C ASP A 118 17.57 -2.33 8.36
N ARG A 119 16.64 -1.40 8.18
CA ARG A 119 16.12 -0.56 9.27
C ARG A 119 15.05 -1.28 10.09
N VAL A 120 14.32 -2.23 9.49
CA VAL A 120 13.13 -2.84 10.11
C VAL A 120 13.30 -4.32 10.47
N LYS A 121 14.23 -5.06 9.86
CA LYS A 121 14.38 -6.52 10.04
C LYS A 121 14.60 -6.95 11.49
N ASP A 122 15.27 -6.12 12.30
CA ASP A 122 15.61 -6.41 13.69
C ASP A 122 14.61 -5.77 14.69
N LYS A 123 13.57 -5.09 14.21
CA LYS A 123 12.51 -4.53 15.07
C LYS A 123 11.67 -5.67 15.67
N LYS A 124 11.39 -5.56 16.95
CA LYS A 124 10.67 -6.62 17.70
C LYS A 124 9.18 -6.59 17.43
N THR A 125 8.62 -5.41 17.17
CA THR A 125 7.20 -5.16 16.98
C THR A 125 6.94 -4.46 15.64
N MET A 126 5.72 -4.59 15.12
CA MET A 126 5.32 -3.85 13.93
C MET A 126 5.16 -2.36 14.22
N VAL A 127 4.81 -2.01 15.46
CA VAL A 127 4.77 -0.60 15.92
C VAL A 127 6.15 0.05 15.78
N GLU A 128 7.22 -0.60 16.29
CA GLU A 128 8.60 -0.09 16.15
C GLU A 128 9.01 0.05 14.68
N ALA A 129 8.62 -0.92 13.85
CA ALA A 129 8.90 -0.88 12.41
C ALA A 129 8.14 0.27 11.71
N ALA A 130 6.86 0.48 12.04
CA ALA A 130 6.06 1.57 11.47
C ALA A 130 6.62 2.96 11.80
N LEU A 131 7.04 3.17 13.05
CA LEU A 131 7.70 4.41 13.46
C LEU A 131 8.99 4.65 12.67
N GLU A 132 9.82 3.62 12.48
CA GLU A 132 11.06 3.71 11.70
C GLU A 132 10.80 4.03 10.22
N VAL A 133 9.78 3.39 9.63
CA VAL A 133 9.37 3.68 8.25
C VAL A 133 8.92 5.14 8.11
N ASN A 134 8.17 5.67 9.07
CA ASN A 134 7.73 7.06 9.02
C ASN A 134 8.91 8.05 9.15
N TYR A 135 9.91 7.72 9.95
CA TYR A 135 11.18 8.47 9.99
C TYR A 135 11.89 8.47 8.65
N TRP A 136 11.98 7.32 7.99
CA TRP A 136 12.54 7.25 6.63
C TRP A 136 11.75 8.11 5.64
N CYS A 137 10.42 8.12 5.72
CA CYS A 137 9.59 8.98 4.87
C CYS A 137 9.88 10.47 5.10
N TYR A 138 10.02 10.88 6.35
CA TYR A 138 10.43 12.23 6.73
C TYR A 138 11.80 12.64 6.17
N GLU A 139 12.75 11.71 6.09
CA GLU A 139 14.06 11.93 5.45
C GLU A 139 13.95 12.17 3.93
N LYS A 140 12.85 11.72 3.30
CA LYS A 140 12.65 11.79 1.85
C LYS A 140 11.80 12.95 1.39
N ALA A 141 10.92 13.46 2.23
CA ALA A 141 9.90 14.41 1.80
C ALA A 141 9.64 15.49 2.83
N THR A 142 9.35 16.69 2.33
CA THR A 142 8.93 17.85 3.11
C THR A 142 7.60 18.37 2.56
N TYR A 143 6.69 18.75 3.43
CA TYR A 143 5.40 19.30 3.04
C TYR A 143 5.53 20.61 2.26
N ILE A 144 4.85 20.67 1.11
CA ILE A 144 4.59 21.91 0.37
C ILE A 144 3.16 21.84 -0.15
N PRO A 145 2.32 22.88 0.06
CA PRO A 145 0.99 22.92 -0.52
C PRO A 145 1.07 22.94 -2.05
N SER A 146 0.23 22.14 -2.69
CA SER A 146 0.12 22.03 -4.15
C SER A 146 -1.28 21.56 -4.51
N ASP A 147 -1.78 22.01 -5.66
CA ASP A 147 -3.01 21.53 -6.28
C ASP A 147 -2.73 20.62 -7.49
N ASP A 148 -1.48 20.26 -7.70
CA ASP A 148 -1.06 19.34 -8.74
C ASP A 148 -1.54 17.91 -8.46
N ARG A 149 -1.40 17.05 -9.49
CA ARG A 149 -1.78 15.64 -9.33
C ARG A 149 -0.88 14.91 -8.32
N THR A 150 -1.42 13.88 -7.68
CA THR A 150 -0.70 13.04 -6.73
C THR A 150 0.50 12.35 -7.39
N LEU A 151 1.69 12.58 -6.85
CA LEU A 151 2.92 11.95 -7.32
C LEU A 151 2.99 10.48 -6.91
N ALA A 152 3.52 9.65 -7.81
CA ALA A 152 3.97 8.31 -7.49
C ALA A 152 5.14 8.33 -6.49
N PRO A 153 5.41 7.24 -5.74
CA PRO A 153 6.48 7.22 -4.74
C PRO A 153 7.86 7.63 -5.25
N PHE A 154 8.27 7.22 -6.46
CA PHE A 154 9.52 7.72 -7.06
C PHE A 154 9.49 9.22 -7.34
N GLY A 155 8.36 9.72 -7.85
CA GLY A 155 8.18 11.15 -8.09
C GLY A 155 8.32 11.94 -6.79
N MET A 156 7.72 11.44 -5.70
CA MET A 156 7.80 12.07 -4.39
C MET A 156 9.24 12.08 -3.84
N CYS A 157 9.95 10.96 -3.90
CA CYS A 157 11.34 10.87 -3.46
C CYS A 157 12.28 11.77 -4.29
N ASN A 158 12.02 11.90 -5.60
CA ASN A 158 12.84 12.72 -6.49
C ASN A 158 12.59 14.23 -6.31
N SER A 159 11.33 14.62 -6.06
CA SER A 159 10.99 16.03 -5.79
C SER A 159 11.36 16.47 -4.38
N ALA A 160 11.46 15.51 -3.45
CA ALA A 160 11.66 15.71 -2.01
C ALA A 160 10.58 16.60 -1.34
N ARG A 161 9.42 16.78 -1.97
CA ARG A 161 8.34 17.64 -1.48
C ARG A 161 7.00 17.28 -2.10
N GLY A 162 5.95 17.42 -1.31
CA GLY A 162 4.56 17.19 -1.71
C GLY A 162 3.59 17.64 -0.62
N ARG A 163 2.30 17.60 -0.91
CA ARG A 163 1.25 17.84 0.07
C ARG A 163 0.93 16.56 0.86
N CYS A 164 0.03 16.64 1.82
CA CYS A 164 -0.38 15.50 2.65
C CYS A 164 -0.85 14.27 1.84
N GLY A 165 -1.44 14.49 0.66
CA GLY A 165 -1.85 13.41 -0.27
C GLY A 165 -0.66 12.61 -0.80
N GLU A 166 0.42 13.27 -1.24
CA GLU A 166 1.63 12.62 -1.71
C GLU A 166 2.45 12.02 -0.56
N GLU A 167 2.56 12.73 0.57
CA GLU A 167 3.26 12.24 1.77
C GLU A 167 2.62 10.94 2.28
N SER A 168 1.28 10.88 2.35
CA SER A 168 0.57 9.68 2.77
C SER A 168 0.63 8.57 1.72
N THR A 169 0.65 8.88 0.42
CA THR A 169 0.88 7.88 -0.64
C THR A 169 2.27 7.25 -0.51
N LEU A 170 3.31 8.04 -0.29
CA LEU A 170 4.67 7.55 -0.03
C LEU A 170 4.71 6.68 1.22
N ALA A 171 4.13 7.15 2.33
CA ALA A 171 4.17 6.44 3.60
C ALA A 171 3.42 5.11 3.55
N VAL A 172 2.22 5.05 2.95
CA VAL A 172 1.48 3.79 2.73
C VAL A 172 2.28 2.83 1.85
N SER A 173 2.87 3.32 0.76
CA SER A 173 3.70 2.49 -0.12
C SER A 173 4.93 1.95 0.61
N ALA A 174 5.57 2.74 1.47
CA ALA A 174 6.71 2.34 2.28
C ALA A 174 6.32 1.28 3.33
N MET A 175 5.20 1.47 4.04
CA MET A 175 4.67 0.49 5.00
C MET A 175 4.37 -0.86 4.32
N ARG A 176 3.67 -0.84 3.19
CA ARG A 176 3.36 -2.04 2.39
C ARG A 176 4.63 -2.73 1.89
N SER A 177 5.65 -1.97 1.52
CA SER A 177 6.94 -2.51 1.03
C SER A 177 7.69 -3.32 2.09
N VAL A 178 7.42 -3.10 3.37
CA VAL A 178 8.01 -3.86 4.50
C VAL A 178 7.00 -4.76 5.22
N GLY A 179 5.84 -5.02 4.62
CA GLY A 179 4.86 -5.98 5.13
C GLY A 179 3.93 -5.46 6.22
N ILE A 180 3.84 -4.16 6.40
CA ILE A 180 2.89 -3.54 7.33
C ILE A 180 1.63 -3.17 6.55
N PRO A 181 0.44 -3.74 6.89
CA PRO A 181 -0.82 -3.33 6.28
C PRO A 181 -1.08 -1.85 6.52
N ALA A 182 -1.32 -1.10 5.45
CA ALA A 182 -1.51 0.33 5.53
C ALA A 182 -2.52 0.87 4.52
N ARG A 183 -3.18 1.95 4.91
CA ARG A 183 -4.15 2.68 4.09
C ARG A 183 -4.06 4.18 4.32
N GLN A 184 -4.45 4.95 3.33
CA GLN A 184 -4.61 6.39 3.46
C GLN A 184 -5.98 6.70 4.04
N CYS A 185 -6.04 7.63 4.98
CA CYS A 185 -7.26 8.25 5.47
C CYS A 185 -7.30 9.71 5.05
N TYR A 186 -8.51 10.22 4.78
CA TYR A 186 -8.71 11.54 4.24
C TYR A 186 -9.95 12.22 4.82
N VAL A 187 -9.78 13.44 5.28
CA VAL A 187 -10.87 14.36 5.63
C VAL A 187 -10.97 15.40 4.52
N PRO A 188 -12.06 15.40 3.72
CA PRO A 188 -12.21 16.33 2.60
C PRO A 188 -12.41 17.79 3.06
N ARG A 189 -12.90 17.98 4.28
CA ARG A 189 -13.13 19.30 4.86
C ARG A 189 -13.16 19.23 6.40
N TRP A 190 -12.40 20.08 7.05
CA TRP A 190 -12.44 20.24 8.49
C TRP A 190 -13.75 20.88 8.95
N ALA A 191 -14.20 20.57 10.18
CA ALA A 191 -15.38 21.18 10.76
C ALA A 191 -15.21 22.69 11.06
N HIS A 192 -13.99 23.17 11.19
CA HIS A 192 -13.66 24.51 11.63
C HIS A 192 -13.06 25.42 10.54
N CYS A 193 -12.69 24.88 9.38
CA CYS A 193 -12.13 25.66 8.28
C CYS A 193 -12.32 24.95 6.92
N ASP A 194 -12.12 25.69 5.86
CA ASP A 194 -12.23 25.20 4.48
C ASP A 194 -10.89 24.64 4.00
N ASP A 195 -10.43 23.58 4.68
CA ASP A 195 -9.21 22.86 4.36
C ASP A 195 -9.41 21.36 4.57
N ASN A 196 -8.47 20.56 4.13
CA ASN A 196 -8.52 19.12 4.15
C ASN A 196 -7.22 18.52 4.70
N HIS A 197 -7.20 17.22 4.95
CA HIS A 197 -5.98 16.53 5.35
C HIS A 197 -6.04 15.04 5.02
N ALA A 198 -4.86 14.48 4.72
CA ALA A 198 -4.66 13.04 4.56
C ALA A 198 -3.57 12.56 5.54
N TRP A 199 -3.80 11.40 6.13
CA TRP A 199 -2.86 10.72 7.02
C TRP A 199 -2.83 9.21 6.72
N VAL A 200 -2.10 8.45 7.51
CA VAL A 200 -1.95 7.00 7.34
C VAL A 200 -2.51 6.25 8.53
N GLU A 201 -3.21 5.16 8.27
CA GLU A 201 -3.48 4.12 9.24
C GLU A 201 -2.68 2.87 8.91
N VAL A 202 -2.11 2.25 9.93
CA VAL A 202 -1.34 1.00 9.87
C VAL A 202 -1.94 -0.04 10.80
N TRP A 203 -2.01 -1.29 10.36
CA TRP A 203 -2.31 -2.39 11.27
C TRP A 203 -0.98 -2.92 11.83
N ALA A 204 -0.84 -2.84 13.14
CA ALA A 204 0.37 -3.26 13.83
C ALA A 204 0.04 -4.05 15.10
N ASP A 205 0.63 -5.25 15.20
CA ASP A 205 0.56 -6.12 16.38
C ASP A 205 -0.87 -6.45 16.87
N GLY A 206 -1.89 -6.38 16.00
CA GLY A 206 -3.27 -6.78 16.30
C GLY A 206 -4.32 -5.69 16.10
N ASP A 207 -3.92 -4.42 16.09
CA ASP A 207 -4.82 -3.27 16.03
C ASP A 207 -4.46 -2.27 14.91
N TRP A 208 -5.44 -1.44 14.53
CA TRP A 208 -5.22 -0.30 13.65
C TRP A 208 -4.79 0.91 14.45
N HIS A 209 -3.73 1.57 13.99
CA HIS A 209 -3.15 2.78 14.55
C HIS A 209 -3.03 3.85 13.47
N TYR A 210 -3.05 5.14 13.85
CA TYR A 210 -2.81 6.22 12.91
C TYR A 210 -1.48 6.93 13.16
N LEU A 211 -0.99 7.60 12.12
CA LEU A 211 0.20 8.46 12.16
C LEU A 211 0.13 9.56 11.10
N GLY A 212 0.78 10.69 11.34
CA GLY A 212 1.01 11.71 10.32
C GLY A 212 2.08 11.26 9.35
N ALA A 213 1.77 11.26 8.05
CA ALA A 213 2.71 10.82 7.02
C ALA A 213 3.88 11.80 6.89
N CYS A 214 5.11 11.31 6.92
CA CYS A 214 6.34 12.12 6.94
C CYS A 214 6.42 13.07 8.15
N GLU A 215 5.61 12.86 9.18
CA GLU A 215 5.53 13.65 10.40
C GLU A 215 5.80 12.73 11.61
N PRO A 216 7.06 12.35 11.88
CA PRO A 216 7.37 11.35 12.88
C PRO A 216 7.08 11.86 14.30
N GLU A 217 6.32 11.06 15.02
CA GLU A 217 6.09 11.18 16.46
C GLU A 217 6.75 9.97 17.16
N PRO A 218 7.07 10.06 18.45
CA PRO A 218 7.71 8.96 19.18
C PRO A 218 6.78 7.75 19.43
N VAL A 219 5.48 7.92 19.22
CA VAL A 219 4.43 6.90 19.39
C VAL A 219 3.40 7.02 18.28
N LEU A 220 2.73 5.91 17.98
CA LEU A 220 1.53 5.92 17.14
C LEU A 220 0.34 6.57 17.87
N ASP A 221 -0.76 6.80 17.16
CA ASP A 221 -2.00 7.40 17.65
C ASP A 221 -1.82 8.84 18.15
N LYS A 222 -0.84 9.53 17.56
CA LYS A 222 -0.53 10.92 17.85
C LYS A 222 -0.23 11.68 16.54
N GLY A 223 -0.78 12.89 16.46
CA GLY A 223 -0.54 13.83 15.37
C GLY A 223 -1.16 15.18 15.70
N TRP A 224 -0.67 16.26 15.09
CA TRP A 224 -1.21 17.62 15.28
C TRP A 224 -2.70 17.69 14.92
N PHE A 225 -3.15 16.87 13.96
CA PHE A 225 -4.53 16.83 13.46
C PHE A 225 -5.50 16.04 14.34
N THR A 226 -5.05 15.30 15.36
CA THR A 226 -5.87 14.41 16.20
C THR A 226 -7.15 15.06 16.70
N ALA A 227 -7.04 16.26 17.28
CA ALA A 227 -8.21 16.98 17.83
C ALA A 227 -9.17 17.50 16.72
N ALA A 228 -8.66 17.80 15.55
CA ALA A 228 -9.47 18.21 14.40
C ALA A 228 -10.16 17.00 13.76
N ALA A 229 -9.44 15.89 13.60
CA ALA A 229 -9.96 14.65 13.03
C ALA A 229 -11.10 14.06 13.88
N SER A 230 -11.00 14.11 15.21
CA SER A 230 -12.05 13.64 16.11
C SER A 230 -13.39 14.41 16.01
N LYS A 231 -13.37 15.58 15.37
CA LYS A 231 -14.55 16.44 15.14
C LYS A 231 -14.97 16.48 13.67
N ALA A 232 -14.29 15.74 12.80
CA ALA A 232 -14.61 15.69 11.38
C ALA A 232 -15.99 15.04 11.16
N MET A 233 -16.79 15.62 10.26
CA MET A 233 -18.09 15.07 9.92
C MET A 233 -18.00 13.86 9.00
N LEU A 234 -16.89 13.74 8.25
CA LEU A 234 -16.64 12.66 7.31
C LEU A 234 -15.14 12.34 7.31
N VAL A 235 -14.82 11.07 7.52
CA VAL A 235 -13.48 10.51 7.32
C VAL A 235 -13.60 9.40 6.29
N LEU A 236 -12.82 9.49 5.23
CA LEU A 236 -12.75 8.47 4.18
C LEU A 236 -11.50 7.62 4.42
N SER A 237 -11.66 6.32 4.37
CA SER A 237 -10.54 5.37 4.31
C SER A 237 -10.42 4.89 2.87
N LEU A 238 -9.27 5.12 2.26
CA LEU A 238 -9.06 4.78 0.86
C LEU A 238 -8.57 3.33 0.75
N ILE A 239 -9.40 2.51 0.13
CA ILE A 239 -9.12 1.13 -0.22
C ILE A 239 -9.50 0.98 -1.68
N HIS A 240 -8.54 0.67 -2.52
CA HIS A 240 -8.78 0.33 -3.91
C HIS A 240 -8.89 -1.19 -4.04
N ILE A 241 -10.12 -1.66 -3.89
CA ILE A 241 -10.50 -3.06 -4.08
C ILE A 241 -11.34 -3.15 -5.35
#